data_54e02b7a2b0dc31265963512e5cb284e
#
_entry.id   54e02b7a2b0dc31265963512e5cb284e
#
_cell.length_a   1.000
_cell.length_b   1.000
_cell.length_c   1.000
_cell.angle_alpha   90.00
_cell.angle_beta   90.00
_cell.angle_gamma   90.00
#
_symmetry.space_group_name_H-M   'P 1'
#
loop_
_entity.id
_entity.type
_entity.pdbx_description
1 polymer ?
#
loop_
_entity_poly.entity_id
_entity_poly.type
_entity_poly.pdbx_seq_one_letter_code
_entity_poly.pdbx_strand_id
1 'polypeptide(L)'
;MLADPLAGNRLGGSGDDFVLVQWTAEVGDYWIAPLHIHHEDDEAWYVLRGKLGFRLGEEHVEAAQGSAVLARRGTAHTYWNAGREEAEYLLLMPPRIAALIDAIHEPGADVRALFTAHASEILS
;
A
#
# COMPACT_ATOMS: atom_id res chain seq x y z
N MET A 1 17.41 -0.63 15.18
CA MET A 1 16.43 0.45 14.95
C MET A 1 15.10 0.07 15.60
N LEU A 2 14.45 1.00 16.24
CA LEU A 2 13.14 0.78 16.89
C LEU A 2 12.17 1.87 16.45
N ALA A 3 10.96 1.50 16.07
CA ALA A 3 9.83 2.42 15.85
C ALA A 3 8.76 2.09 16.89
N ASP A 4 8.64 2.91 17.93
CA ASP A 4 7.72 2.69 19.05
C ASP A 4 7.02 4.01 19.44
N PRO A 5 5.73 4.18 19.08
CA PRO A 5 4.91 3.23 18.32
C PRO A 5 5.28 3.22 16.85
N LEU A 6 4.91 2.15 16.16
CA LEU A 6 5.04 2.12 14.70
C LEU A 6 4.03 3.07 14.04
N ALA A 7 2.81 3.16 14.56
CA ALA A 7 1.80 4.09 14.06
C ALA A 7 2.32 5.54 14.11
N GLY A 8 2.27 6.22 12.95
CA GLY A 8 2.80 7.57 12.80
C GLY A 8 4.31 7.62 12.54
N ASN A 9 4.97 6.48 12.54
CA ASN A 9 6.40 6.34 12.30
C ASN A 9 6.66 5.38 11.14
N ARG A 10 7.93 5.16 10.86
CA ARG A 10 8.34 4.28 9.76
C ARG A 10 9.55 3.47 10.22
N LEU A 11 9.51 2.16 9.97
CA LEU A 11 10.66 1.30 10.18
C LEU A 11 11.33 1.05 8.84
N GLY A 12 12.62 1.38 8.73
CA GLY A 12 13.37 1.27 7.49
C GLY A 12 13.26 2.50 6.60
N GLY A 13 14.01 2.52 5.53
CA GLY A 13 14.05 3.63 4.59
C GLY A 13 15.00 3.36 3.44
N SER A 14 15.45 4.43 2.79
CA SER A 14 16.43 4.39 1.72
C SER A 14 17.70 3.65 2.17
N GLY A 15 18.13 2.66 1.40
CA GLY A 15 19.28 1.83 1.76
C GLY A 15 18.94 0.54 2.50
N ASP A 16 17.72 0.40 2.97
CA ASP A 16 17.23 -0.85 3.55
C ASP A 16 16.51 -1.68 2.47
N ASP A 17 16.28 -2.95 2.74
CA ASP A 17 15.59 -3.84 1.79
C ASP A 17 14.08 -3.68 1.83
N PHE A 18 13.55 -3.16 2.93
CA PHE A 18 12.12 -2.95 3.10
C PHE A 18 11.82 -1.77 4.03
N VAL A 19 10.58 -1.34 3.95
CA VAL A 19 9.98 -0.32 4.83
C VAL A 19 8.69 -0.90 5.38
N LEU A 20 8.45 -0.72 6.68
CA LEU A 20 7.22 -1.13 7.35
C LEU A 20 6.52 0.09 7.93
N VAL A 21 5.24 0.23 7.63
CA VAL A 21 4.38 1.28 8.20
C VAL A 21 3.10 0.68 8.75
N GLN A 22 2.47 1.39 9.68
CA GLN A 22 1.12 1.07 10.15
C GLN A 22 0.21 2.22 9.78
N TRP A 23 -0.83 1.92 9.01
CA TRP A 23 -1.80 2.89 8.56
C TRP A 23 -3.22 2.50 8.94
N THR A 24 -4.10 3.47 8.82
CA THR A 24 -5.51 3.35 9.09
C THR A 24 -6.28 3.64 7.81
N ALA A 25 -7.27 2.80 7.51
CA ALA A 25 -8.20 3.01 6.41
C ALA A 25 -9.55 3.41 6.99
N GLU A 26 -10.02 4.61 6.67
CA GLU A 26 -11.33 5.07 7.08
C GLU A 26 -12.43 4.33 6.33
N VAL A 27 -13.61 4.26 6.93
CA VAL A 27 -14.80 3.74 6.27
C VAL A 27 -15.14 4.65 5.08
N GLY A 28 -15.41 4.04 3.94
CA GLY A 28 -15.78 4.79 2.76
C GLY A 28 -15.85 3.89 1.53
N ASP A 29 -16.66 4.30 0.56
CA ASP A 29 -16.81 3.58 -0.70
C ASP A 29 -15.87 4.18 -1.74
N TYR A 30 -14.57 3.98 -1.53
CA TYR A 30 -13.54 4.47 -2.43
C TYR A 30 -12.29 3.59 -2.36
N TRP A 31 -11.55 3.54 -3.44
CA TRP A 31 -10.22 2.92 -3.46
C TRP A 31 -9.22 3.83 -2.75
N ILE A 32 -8.38 3.23 -1.91
CA ILE A 32 -7.32 3.95 -1.19
C ILE A 32 -6.20 4.35 -2.16
N ALA A 33 -5.97 3.54 -3.18
CA ALA A 33 -5.00 3.80 -4.22
C ALA A 33 -5.64 3.56 -5.60
N PRO A 34 -5.17 4.19 -6.68
CA PRO A 34 -5.66 3.85 -8.02
C PRO A 34 -5.32 2.41 -8.37
N LEU A 35 -6.00 1.84 -9.35
CA LEU A 35 -5.59 0.56 -9.92
C LEU A 35 -4.24 0.76 -10.61
N HIS A 36 -3.21 0.04 -10.17
CA HIS A 36 -1.85 0.26 -10.62
C HIS A 36 -1.02 -1.02 -10.59
N ILE A 37 0.14 -0.97 -11.23
CA ILE A 37 1.13 -2.06 -11.23
C ILE A 37 2.46 -1.51 -10.73
N HIS A 38 3.14 -2.28 -9.89
CA HIS A 38 4.56 -2.12 -9.61
C HIS A 38 5.29 -3.20 -10.42
N HIS A 39 6.08 -2.80 -11.41
CA HIS A 39 6.69 -3.75 -12.35
C HIS A 39 7.84 -4.57 -11.73
N GLU A 40 8.50 -4.02 -10.72
CA GLU A 40 9.71 -4.63 -10.16
C GLU A 40 9.65 -4.86 -8.66
N ASP A 41 8.53 -4.52 -8.01
CA ASP A 41 8.44 -4.55 -6.56
C ASP A 41 7.22 -5.33 -6.08
N ASP A 42 7.42 -6.11 -5.02
CA ASP A 42 6.36 -6.76 -4.28
C ASP A 42 5.91 -5.86 -3.12
N GLU A 43 4.68 -6.04 -2.69
CA GLU A 43 4.09 -5.26 -1.60
C GLU A 43 3.16 -6.14 -0.80
N ALA A 44 3.17 -6.03 0.52
CA ALA A 44 2.36 -6.90 1.38
C ALA A 44 1.61 -6.10 2.44
N TRP A 45 0.43 -6.58 2.79
CA TRP A 45 -0.43 -6.03 3.85
C TRP A 45 -0.71 -7.09 4.89
N TYR A 46 -0.80 -6.67 6.15
CA TYR A 46 -1.28 -7.50 7.25
C TYR A 46 -2.36 -6.73 8.00
N VAL A 47 -3.55 -7.30 8.10
CA VAL A 47 -4.69 -6.63 8.73
C VAL A 47 -4.66 -6.83 10.23
N LEU A 48 -4.51 -5.73 10.96
CA LEU A 48 -4.49 -5.73 12.43
C LEU A 48 -5.89 -5.66 13.00
N ARG A 49 -6.80 -4.91 12.35
CA ARG A 49 -8.17 -4.70 12.79
C ARG A 49 -9.04 -4.35 11.59
N GLY A 50 -10.30 -4.80 11.61
CA GLY A 50 -11.24 -4.50 10.53
C GLY A 50 -11.05 -5.43 9.33
N LYS A 51 -11.38 -4.93 8.15
CA LYS A 51 -11.36 -5.72 6.92
C LYS A 51 -10.94 -4.84 5.75
N LEU A 52 -10.00 -5.33 4.96
CA LEU A 52 -9.60 -4.71 3.70
C LEU A 52 -10.06 -5.56 2.53
N GLY A 53 -10.54 -4.92 1.48
CA GLY A 53 -10.80 -5.55 0.19
C GLY A 53 -9.66 -5.26 -0.76
N PHE A 54 -9.37 -6.21 -1.63
CA PHE A 54 -8.31 -6.08 -2.64
C PHE A 54 -8.80 -6.55 -3.99
N ARG A 55 -8.38 -5.86 -5.02
CA ARG A 55 -8.34 -6.42 -6.36
C ARG A 55 -6.89 -6.76 -6.66
N LEU A 56 -6.65 -8.02 -7.05
CA LEU A 56 -5.32 -8.56 -7.40
C LEU A 56 -5.46 -9.20 -8.79
N GLY A 57 -5.02 -8.49 -9.83
CA GLY A 57 -5.33 -8.90 -11.20
C GLY A 57 -6.83 -8.92 -11.42
N GLU A 58 -7.38 -10.08 -11.75
CA GLU A 58 -8.83 -10.28 -11.95
C GLU A 58 -9.53 -10.76 -10.67
N GLU A 59 -8.79 -11.09 -9.62
CA GLU A 59 -9.36 -11.62 -8.39
C GLU A 59 -9.75 -10.51 -7.42
N HIS A 60 -10.87 -10.71 -6.75
CA HIS A 60 -11.29 -9.88 -5.62
C HIS A 60 -11.21 -10.72 -4.37
N VAL A 61 -10.52 -10.23 -3.35
CA VAL A 61 -10.41 -10.92 -2.06
C VAL A 61 -10.71 -9.96 -0.93
N GLU A 62 -11.17 -10.50 0.20
CA GLU A 62 -11.34 -9.75 1.44
C GLU A 62 -10.43 -10.34 2.50
N ALA A 63 -9.68 -9.49 3.17
CA ALA A 63 -8.77 -9.86 4.24
C ALA A 63 -9.27 -9.31 5.55
N ALA A 64 -9.63 -10.20 6.47
CA ALA A 64 -10.06 -9.84 7.82
C ALA A 64 -8.87 -9.78 8.76
N GLN A 65 -9.11 -9.37 10.00
CA GLN A 65 -8.10 -9.33 11.06
C GLN A 65 -7.27 -10.61 11.10
N GLY A 66 -5.95 -10.47 11.10
CA GLY A 66 -5.02 -11.59 11.15
C GLY A 66 -4.65 -12.18 9.78
N SER A 67 -5.22 -11.64 8.69
CA SER A 67 -4.91 -12.08 7.33
C SER A 67 -3.85 -11.20 6.67
N ALA A 68 -3.10 -11.79 5.75
CA ALA A 68 -2.09 -11.08 4.99
C ALA A 68 -2.33 -11.25 3.49
N VAL A 69 -1.96 -10.22 2.73
CA VAL A 69 -2.10 -10.19 1.28
C VAL A 69 -0.77 -9.80 0.65
N LEU A 70 -0.41 -10.46 -0.43
CA LEU A 70 0.78 -10.13 -1.22
C LEU A 70 0.35 -9.71 -2.62
N ALA A 71 0.73 -8.50 -3.03
CA ALA A 71 0.68 -8.08 -4.42
C ALA A 71 2.07 -8.26 -5.01
N ARG A 72 2.23 -9.29 -5.85
CA ARG A 72 3.51 -9.56 -6.50
C ARG A 72 3.77 -8.57 -7.60
N ARG A 73 5.03 -8.31 -7.87
CA ARG A 73 5.45 -7.47 -9.00
C ARG A 73 4.73 -7.92 -10.28
N GLY A 74 4.30 -6.95 -11.07
CA GLY A 74 3.59 -7.21 -12.30
C GLY A 74 2.10 -7.52 -12.15
N THR A 75 1.57 -7.50 -10.93
CA THR A 75 0.14 -7.72 -10.67
C THR A 75 -0.57 -6.38 -10.48
N ALA A 76 -1.57 -6.11 -11.30
CA ALA A 76 -2.43 -4.94 -11.14
C ALA A 76 -3.19 -5.04 -9.82
N HIS A 77 -3.20 -3.99 -9.02
CA HIS A 77 -3.89 -4.04 -7.74
C HIS A 77 -4.41 -2.68 -7.27
N THR A 78 -5.38 -2.75 -6.40
CA THR A 78 -5.89 -1.65 -5.58
C THR A 78 -6.51 -2.23 -4.32
N TYR A 79 -6.86 -1.39 -3.36
CA TYR A 79 -7.48 -1.86 -2.13
C TYR A 79 -8.38 -0.78 -1.51
N TRP A 80 -9.26 -1.23 -0.62
CA TRP A 80 -10.26 -0.38 0.03
C TRP A 80 -10.62 -0.95 1.40
N ASN A 81 -11.33 -0.16 2.21
CA ASN A 81 -11.92 -0.66 3.45
C ASN A 81 -13.21 -1.39 3.09
N ALA A 82 -13.24 -2.71 3.28
CA ALA A 82 -14.40 -3.55 2.97
C ALA A 82 -15.32 -3.79 4.16
N GLY A 83 -15.01 -3.20 5.30
CA GLY A 83 -15.77 -3.34 6.54
C GLY A 83 -16.67 -2.16 6.84
N ARG A 84 -17.19 -2.15 8.06
CA ARG A 84 -18.07 -1.09 8.56
C ARG A 84 -17.39 -0.24 9.63
N GLU A 85 -16.15 -0.55 9.94
CA GLU A 85 -15.33 0.14 10.93
C GLU A 85 -14.01 0.56 10.30
N GLU A 86 -13.34 1.48 10.95
CA GLU A 86 -11.97 1.83 10.60
C GLU A 86 -11.10 0.57 10.63
N ALA A 87 -10.25 0.40 9.63
CA ALA A 87 -9.32 -0.72 9.57
C ALA A 87 -7.91 -0.25 9.90
N GLU A 88 -7.16 -1.09 10.60
CA GLU A 88 -5.75 -0.87 10.85
C GLU A 88 -4.94 -1.97 10.20
N TYR A 89 -3.84 -1.61 9.56
CA TYR A 89 -3.03 -2.59 8.85
C TYR A 89 -1.57 -2.18 8.80
N LEU A 90 -0.73 -3.19 8.61
CA LEU A 90 0.69 -3.01 8.30
C LEU A 90 0.86 -3.07 6.79
N LEU A 91 1.74 -2.22 6.27
CA LEU A 91 2.18 -2.27 4.87
C LEU A 91 3.68 -2.48 4.87
N LEU A 92 4.11 -3.54 4.19
CA LEU A 92 5.51 -3.88 3.98
C LEU A 92 5.84 -3.66 2.51
N MET A 93 6.84 -2.85 2.23
CA MET A 93 7.16 -2.43 0.86
C MET A 93 8.66 -2.17 0.72
N PRO A 94 9.21 -2.28 -0.50
CA PRO A 94 10.59 -1.83 -0.72
C PRO A 94 10.68 -0.30 -0.64
N PRO A 95 11.87 0.25 -0.41
CA PRO A 95 12.07 1.71 -0.34
C PRO A 95 11.60 2.46 -1.57
N ARG A 96 11.66 1.88 -2.77
CA ARG A 96 11.19 2.53 -4.00
C ARG A 96 9.70 2.84 -3.95
N ILE A 97 8.88 1.92 -3.43
CA ILE A 97 7.43 2.16 -3.26
C ILE A 97 7.20 3.24 -2.20
N ALA A 98 7.92 3.18 -1.07
CA ALA A 98 7.81 4.20 -0.03
C ALA A 98 8.16 5.59 -0.57
N ALA A 99 9.20 5.70 -1.37
CA ALA A 99 9.61 6.94 -2.02
C ALA A 99 8.54 7.44 -3.00
N LEU A 100 7.91 6.55 -3.76
CA LEU A 100 6.81 6.90 -4.65
C LEU A 100 5.63 7.48 -3.87
N ILE A 101 5.23 6.83 -2.79
CA ILE A 101 4.12 7.28 -1.95
C ILE A 101 4.41 8.68 -1.39
N ASP A 102 5.61 8.92 -0.90
CA ASP A 102 6.00 10.24 -0.41
C ASP A 102 5.93 11.29 -1.54
N ALA A 103 6.46 10.96 -2.71
CA ALA A 103 6.53 11.88 -3.83
C ALA A 103 5.16 12.28 -4.38
N ILE A 104 4.21 11.35 -4.48
CA ILE A 104 2.87 11.65 -5.02
C ILE A 104 2.03 12.53 -4.09
N HIS A 105 2.39 12.62 -2.82
CA HIS A 105 1.71 13.46 -1.84
C HIS A 105 2.29 14.88 -1.76
N GLU A 106 3.38 15.17 -2.48
CA GLU A 106 3.92 16.52 -2.55
C GLU A 106 3.02 17.43 -3.38
N PRO A 107 2.86 18.72 -2.98
CA PRO A 107 2.06 19.67 -3.76
C PRO A 107 2.57 19.79 -5.20
N GLY A 108 1.65 19.73 -6.17
CA GLY A 108 1.98 19.88 -7.59
C GLY A 108 2.60 18.63 -8.22
N ALA A 109 2.55 17.47 -7.56
CA ALA A 109 3.12 16.25 -8.08
C ALA A 109 2.45 15.80 -9.38
N ASP A 110 3.29 15.44 -10.36
CA ASP A 110 2.82 14.73 -11.56
C ASP A 110 2.78 13.23 -11.25
N VAL A 111 1.61 12.76 -10.82
CA VAL A 111 1.45 11.41 -10.28
C VAL A 111 1.81 10.33 -11.31
N ARG A 112 1.38 10.46 -12.57
CA ARG A 112 1.68 9.46 -13.60
C ARG A 112 3.17 9.41 -13.92
N ALA A 113 3.82 10.56 -14.01
CA ALA A 113 5.26 10.63 -14.26
C ALA A 113 6.05 10.03 -13.11
N LEU A 114 5.60 10.26 -11.86
CA LEU A 114 6.26 9.70 -10.68
C LEU A 114 6.11 8.18 -10.63
N PHE A 115 4.93 7.63 -10.96
CA PHE A 115 4.77 6.19 -11.08
C PHE A 115 5.76 5.60 -12.08
N THR A 116 5.84 6.19 -13.27
CA THR A 116 6.79 5.74 -14.31
C THR A 116 8.24 5.80 -13.80
N ALA A 117 8.61 6.86 -13.10
CA ALA A 117 9.97 7.02 -12.57
C ALA A 117 10.29 6.00 -11.46
N HIS A 118 9.27 5.38 -10.87
CA HIS A 118 9.42 4.39 -9.80
C HIS A 118 9.01 2.99 -10.25
N ALA A 119 9.24 2.65 -11.53
CA ALA A 119 8.98 1.34 -12.12
C ALA A 119 7.53 0.88 -11.93
N SER A 120 6.58 1.81 -12.05
CA SER A 120 5.16 1.57 -11.79
C SER A 120 4.30 2.23 -12.86
N GLU A 121 3.01 1.87 -12.89
CA GLU A 121 2.08 2.39 -13.89
C GLU A 121 0.67 2.45 -13.31
N ILE A 122 -0.03 3.58 -13.53
CA ILE A 122 -1.44 3.72 -13.20
C ILE A 122 -2.27 3.19 -14.37
N LEU A 123 -3.23 2.32 -14.07
CA LEU A 123 -4.11 1.69 -15.06
C LEU A 123 -5.51 2.31 -15.10
N SER A 124 -5.90 3.06 -14.09
CA SER A 124 -7.23 3.66 -14.02
C SER A 124 -7.23 5.18 -14.10
#